data_ca9005d0bfd09c484de37547a2b4b40c
#
_entry.id   ca9005d0bfd09c484de37547a2b4b40c
#
_cell.length_a   1.000
_cell.length_b   1.000
_cell.length_c   1.000
_cell.angle_alpha   90.00
_cell.angle_beta   90.00
_cell.angle_gamma   90.00
#
_symmetry.space_group_name_H-M   'P 1'
#
loop_
_entity.id
_entity.type
_entity.pdbx_description
1 polymer ?
#
loop_
_entity_poly.entity_id
_entity_poly.type
_entity_poly.pdbx_seq_one_letter_code
_entity_poly.pdbx_strand_id
1 'polypeptide(L)'
;MPIYKMDKKKDGVQKYRVRINYTDSKGEAHQMDRVAYGLAEAKELEARLIFELNNKSNSSKMTLQELSEEYFNAKKHEVRETTLDKSRRLLNSNVLSLLGEVRLDKLDAKRLQKWKNEISEKDFKLKTRQNIYGDFRSMLNYAVKMEYIPKNPLLTVGNFKDSYDFTTPQDKLHYYTPEQYLKFSAVARDSARSVKEWGYFAFFAIAFYTGARKGEINALKWSDIEGTTMHIRRSVAQKIKGKDIVETPPKNKSSYRDIVIPQPLMTILEEHKARQKAMPGFSEDYRVCGGIECLRDTSIENKNKAFAKAAGLPHIRIHDFRHSHASLLCNEGINIQEIARRLGHSKIEMTWNTYSHLYPREEERAVQILNQIK
;
A
#
# COMPACT_ATOMS: atom_id res chain seq x y z
N MET A 1 -22.60 15.97 -45.56
CA MET A 1 -23.14 16.16 -44.19
C MET A 1 -23.71 14.84 -43.72
N PRO A 2 -23.41 14.36 -42.55
CA PRO A 2 -23.88 13.04 -42.10
C PRO A 2 -25.31 13.04 -41.51
N ILE A 3 -25.99 14.21 -41.45
CA ILE A 3 -27.35 14.35 -40.91
C ILE A 3 -28.32 14.68 -42.03
N TYR A 4 -29.29 13.81 -42.26
CA TYR A 4 -30.31 13.96 -43.30
C TYR A 4 -31.71 14.10 -42.67
N LYS A 5 -32.48 15.13 -43.10
CA LYS A 5 -33.88 15.31 -42.71
C LYS A 5 -34.73 14.23 -43.38
N MET A 6 -35.61 13.56 -42.63
CA MET A 6 -36.53 12.56 -43.16
C MET A 6 -37.92 13.16 -43.28
N ASP A 7 -38.73 12.70 -44.22
CA ASP A 7 -40.10 13.19 -44.46
C ASP A 7 -41.09 12.84 -43.34
N LYS A 8 -40.69 11.96 -42.39
CA LYS A 8 -41.56 11.50 -41.29
C LYS A 8 -41.30 12.30 -40.02
N LYS A 9 -42.39 12.67 -39.32
CA LYS A 9 -42.35 13.20 -37.94
C LYS A 9 -42.90 12.16 -36.99
N LYS A 10 -42.46 12.18 -35.72
CA LYS A 10 -43.04 11.42 -34.64
C LYS A 10 -43.40 12.41 -33.52
N ASP A 11 -44.67 12.37 -33.10
CA ASP A 11 -45.20 13.27 -32.06
C ASP A 11 -44.91 14.76 -32.29
N GLY A 12 -45.00 15.20 -33.59
CA GLY A 12 -44.70 16.57 -34.00
C GLY A 12 -43.20 16.89 -34.17
N VAL A 13 -42.31 16.04 -33.72
CA VAL A 13 -40.86 16.25 -33.78
C VAL A 13 -40.28 15.71 -35.10
N GLN A 14 -39.45 16.51 -35.77
CA GLN A 14 -38.81 16.17 -37.04
C GLN A 14 -37.82 15.00 -36.84
N LYS A 15 -37.93 13.97 -37.69
CA LYS A 15 -37.02 12.82 -37.68
C LYS A 15 -35.81 13.09 -38.57
N TYR A 16 -34.62 12.73 -38.07
CA TYR A 16 -33.34 12.83 -38.76
C TYR A 16 -32.66 11.47 -38.84
N ARG A 17 -31.98 11.21 -39.96
CA ARG A 17 -31.06 10.09 -40.12
C ARG A 17 -29.64 10.59 -39.98
N VAL A 18 -28.89 10.00 -39.04
CA VAL A 18 -27.47 10.23 -38.88
C VAL A 18 -26.73 9.08 -39.56
N ARG A 19 -25.96 9.40 -40.62
CA ARG A 19 -25.20 8.41 -41.41
C ARG A 19 -23.72 8.66 -41.26
N ILE A 20 -22.96 7.66 -40.83
CA ILE A 20 -21.52 7.74 -40.68
C ILE A 20 -20.86 6.64 -41.47
N ASN A 21 -19.96 7.02 -42.37
CA ASN A 21 -19.10 6.10 -43.09
C ASN A 21 -17.78 5.98 -42.31
N TYR A 22 -17.31 4.76 -42.07
CA TYR A 22 -16.05 4.50 -41.39
C TYR A 22 -15.35 3.30 -41.96
N THR A 23 -14.04 3.24 -41.80
CA THR A 23 -13.23 2.10 -42.22
C THR A 23 -12.87 1.30 -40.97
N ASP A 24 -13.07 0.00 -40.99
CA ASP A 24 -12.71 -0.84 -39.87
C ASP A 24 -11.20 -1.12 -39.77
N SER A 25 -10.78 -1.85 -38.74
CA SER A 25 -9.37 -2.20 -38.51
C SER A 25 -8.77 -3.13 -39.57
N LYS A 26 -9.60 -3.71 -40.47
CA LYS A 26 -9.19 -4.54 -41.61
C LYS A 26 -9.07 -3.74 -42.89
N GLY A 27 -9.43 -2.47 -42.88
CA GLY A 27 -9.47 -1.61 -44.06
C GLY A 27 -10.77 -1.70 -44.86
N GLU A 28 -11.82 -2.37 -44.34
CA GLU A 28 -13.11 -2.50 -45.00
C GLU A 28 -13.98 -1.26 -44.70
N ALA A 29 -14.60 -0.71 -45.71
CA ALA A 29 -15.50 0.43 -45.60
C ALA A 29 -16.89 -0.01 -45.12
N HIS A 30 -17.37 0.62 -44.06
CA HIS A 30 -18.69 0.37 -43.48
C HIS A 30 -19.50 1.65 -43.39
N GLN A 31 -20.84 1.47 -43.38
CA GLN A 31 -21.80 2.54 -43.20
C GLN A 31 -22.71 2.23 -42.02
N MET A 32 -22.89 3.20 -41.12
CA MET A 32 -23.80 3.10 -39.99
C MET A 32 -24.89 4.15 -40.09
N ASP A 33 -26.15 3.73 -40.03
CA ASP A 33 -27.32 4.59 -40.00
C ASP A 33 -27.99 4.54 -38.62
N ARG A 34 -28.29 5.69 -38.05
CA ARG A 34 -29.05 5.85 -36.80
C ARG A 34 -30.12 6.91 -36.99
N VAL A 35 -31.11 6.90 -36.11
CA VAL A 35 -32.24 7.82 -36.15
C VAL A 35 -32.25 8.63 -34.86
N ALA A 36 -32.51 9.95 -35.02
CA ALA A 36 -32.71 10.89 -33.92
C ALA A 36 -33.96 11.74 -34.13
N TYR A 37 -34.54 12.26 -33.09
CA TYR A 37 -35.74 13.10 -33.11
C TYR A 37 -35.36 14.51 -32.66
N GLY A 38 -35.33 15.43 -33.60
CA GLY A 38 -34.80 16.78 -33.41
C GLY A 38 -33.37 16.96 -33.91
N LEU A 39 -33.04 18.16 -34.36
CA LEU A 39 -31.71 18.48 -34.90
C LEU A 39 -30.63 18.48 -33.83
N ALA A 40 -30.96 18.88 -32.58
CA ALA A 40 -30.03 18.88 -31.46
C ALA A 40 -29.61 17.46 -31.11
N GLU A 41 -30.57 16.53 -30.93
CA GLU A 41 -30.30 15.11 -30.67
C GLU A 41 -29.50 14.45 -31.80
N ALA A 42 -29.78 14.82 -33.07
CA ALA A 42 -29.04 14.30 -34.20
C ALA A 42 -27.58 14.73 -34.22
N LYS A 43 -27.27 15.97 -33.83
CA LYS A 43 -25.88 16.47 -33.69
C LYS A 43 -25.13 15.80 -32.51
N GLU A 44 -25.81 15.63 -31.40
CA GLU A 44 -25.23 14.95 -30.21
C GLU A 44 -24.94 13.47 -30.53
N LEU A 45 -25.89 12.80 -31.21
CA LEU A 45 -25.74 11.41 -31.67
C LEU A 45 -24.57 11.26 -32.64
N GLU A 46 -24.45 12.19 -33.60
CA GLU A 46 -23.34 12.23 -34.55
C GLU A 46 -22.00 12.34 -33.84
N ALA A 47 -21.84 13.33 -32.95
CA ALA A 47 -20.60 13.56 -32.19
C ALA A 47 -20.25 12.33 -31.38
N ARG A 48 -21.23 11.70 -30.71
CA ARG A 48 -21.03 10.50 -29.91
C ARG A 48 -20.59 9.30 -30.77
N LEU A 49 -21.20 9.09 -31.92
CA LEU A 49 -20.87 7.99 -32.83
C LEU A 49 -19.47 8.18 -33.45
N ILE A 50 -19.10 9.40 -33.85
CA ILE A 50 -17.75 9.71 -34.35
C ILE A 50 -16.71 9.44 -33.26
N PHE A 51 -16.96 9.88 -32.03
CA PHE A 51 -16.09 9.61 -30.88
C PHE A 51 -15.93 8.10 -30.61
N GLU A 52 -17.06 7.34 -30.62
CA GLU A 52 -17.04 5.88 -30.44
C GLU A 52 -16.26 5.15 -31.54
N LEU A 53 -16.37 5.59 -32.80
CA LEU A 53 -15.68 5.00 -33.94
C LEU A 53 -14.18 5.31 -33.94
N ASN A 54 -13.80 6.56 -33.67
CA ASN A 54 -12.40 6.95 -33.58
C ASN A 54 -11.67 6.20 -32.45
N ASN A 55 -12.32 6.02 -31.31
CA ASN A 55 -11.76 5.27 -30.20
C ASN A 55 -11.67 3.75 -30.50
N LYS A 56 -12.62 3.19 -31.26
CA LYS A 56 -12.53 1.80 -31.74
C LYS A 56 -11.36 1.60 -32.69
N SER A 57 -11.05 2.55 -33.55
CA SER A 57 -9.98 2.39 -34.55
C SER A 57 -8.57 2.41 -33.94
N ASN A 58 -8.35 3.17 -32.87
CA ASN A 58 -7.02 3.29 -32.25
C ASN A 58 -6.73 2.21 -31.17
N SER A 59 -7.74 1.80 -30.40
CA SER A 59 -7.56 0.81 -29.32
C SER A 59 -7.62 -0.65 -29.82
N SER A 60 -8.18 -0.90 -31.00
CA SER A 60 -8.49 -2.25 -31.48
C SER A 60 -7.27 -3.17 -31.70
N LYS A 61 -6.07 -2.64 -31.77
CA LYS A 61 -4.84 -3.41 -32.03
C LYS A 61 -3.95 -3.58 -30.80
N MET A 62 -4.05 -2.72 -29.80
CA MET A 62 -3.21 -2.77 -28.59
C MET A 62 -3.58 -3.95 -27.69
N THR A 63 -2.60 -4.74 -27.29
CA THR A 63 -2.75 -5.82 -26.28
C THR A 63 -2.67 -5.26 -24.86
N LEU A 64 -3.11 -6.07 -23.89
CA LEU A 64 -2.98 -5.71 -22.48
C LEU A 64 -1.51 -5.65 -22.03
N GLN A 65 -0.64 -6.44 -22.66
CA GLN A 65 0.81 -6.42 -22.43
C GLN A 65 1.39 -5.07 -22.87
N GLU A 66 1.12 -4.61 -24.07
CA GLU A 66 1.58 -3.32 -24.60
C GLU A 66 1.06 -2.15 -23.75
N LEU A 67 -0.23 -2.19 -23.36
CA LEU A 67 -0.79 -1.21 -22.41
C LEU A 67 -0.02 -1.18 -21.10
N SER A 68 0.35 -2.34 -20.56
CA SER A 68 1.06 -2.42 -19.28
C SER A 68 2.44 -1.75 -19.34
N GLU A 69 3.15 -1.91 -20.43
CA GLU A 69 4.47 -1.29 -20.64
C GLU A 69 4.35 0.23 -20.68
N GLU A 70 3.38 0.74 -21.42
CA GLU A 70 3.11 2.18 -21.48
C GLU A 70 2.66 2.73 -20.13
N TYR A 71 1.73 2.04 -19.45
CA TYR A 71 1.27 2.40 -18.12
C TYR A 71 2.42 2.48 -17.11
N PHE A 72 3.31 1.50 -17.07
CA PHE A 72 4.44 1.53 -16.14
C PHE A 72 5.47 2.60 -16.50
N ASN A 73 5.64 2.90 -17.80
CA ASN A 73 6.49 4.02 -18.23
C ASN A 73 5.94 5.38 -17.79
N ALA A 74 4.63 5.57 -17.87
CA ALA A 74 4.00 6.78 -17.34
C ALA A 74 4.08 6.85 -15.80
N LYS A 75 3.81 5.75 -15.12
CA LYS A 75 3.76 5.67 -13.65
C LYS A 75 5.11 5.83 -12.95
N LYS A 76 6.24 5.53 -13.61
CA LYS A 76 7.58 5.58 -12.98
C LYS A 76 7.93 6.95 -12.39
N HIS A 77 7.33 8.03 -12.92
CA HIS A 77 7.57 9.39 -12.44
C HIS A 77 6.55 9.85 -11.38
N GLU A 78 5.45 9.11 -11.18
CA GLU A 78 4.37 9.49 -10.27
C GLU A 78 4.43 8.75 -8.93
N VAL A 79 4.99 7.56 -8.90
CA VAL A 79 4.99 6.68 -7.72
C VAL A 79 6.38 6.22 -7.34
N ARG A 80 6.55 5.84 -6.07
CA ARG A 80 7.82 5.30 -5.58
C ARG A 80 8.17 3.99 -6.28
N GLU A 81 9.44 3.77 -6.54
CA GLU A 81 9.97 2.57 -7.18
C GLU A 81 9.51 1.26 -6.51
N THR A 82 9.47 1.23 -5.17
CA THR A 82 8.95 0.07 -4.40
C THR A 82 7.49 -0.23 -4.69
N THR A 83 6.67 0.81 -4.91
CA THR A 83 5.25 0.66 -5.26
C THR A 83 5.09 0.17 -6.68
N LEU A 84 5.89 0.74 -7.59
CA LEU A 84 5.91 0.37 -9.01
C LEU A 84 6.30 -1.11 -9.19
N ASP A 85 7.39 -1.54 -8.52
CA ASP A 85 7.89 -2.92 -8.59
C ASP A 85 6.86 -3.92 -8.02
N LYS A 86 6.21 -3.59 -6.91
CA LYS A 86 5.13 -4.40 -6.35
C LYS A 86 3.96 -4.53 -7.31
N SER A 87 3.47 -3.42 -7.87
CA SER A 87 2.35 -3.40 -8.81
C SER A 87 2.68 -4.19 -10.08
N ARG A 88 3.91 -4.01 -10.61
CA ARG A 88 4.39 -4.75 -11.77
C ARG A 88 4.40 -6.25 -11.53
N ARG A 89 4.92 -6.71 -10.38
CA ARG A 89 4.91 -8.15 -10.03
C ARG A 89 3.50 -8.70 -9.91
N LEU A 90 2.59 -7.99 -9.23
CA LEU A 90 1.20 -8.42 -9.09
C LEU A 90 0.49 -8.52 -10.43
N LEU A 91 0.64 -7.52 -11.31
CA LEU A 91 0.03 -7.53 -12.64
C LEU A 91 0.63 -8.61 -13.54
N ASN A 92 1.97 -8.73 -13.61
CA ASN A 92 2.61 -9.74 -14.44
C ASN A 92 2.17 -11.16 -14.06
N SER A 93 2.18 -11.49 -12.75
CA SER A 93 1.91 -12.85 -12.29
C SER A 93 0.43 -13.24 -12.30
N ASN A 94 -0.51 -12.28 -12.27
CA ASN A 94 -1.92 -12.57 -12.04
C ASN A 94 -2.88 -11.98 -13.08
N VAL A 95 -2.40 -11.08 -13.93
CA VAL A 95 -3.21 -10.47 -14.98
C VAL A 95 -2.59 -10.74 -16.35
N LEU A 96 -1.34 -10.31 -16.55
CA LEU A 96 -0.69 -10.42 -17.85
C LEU A 96 -0.35 -11.87 -18.23
N SER A 97 -0.07 -12.74 -17.25
CA SER A 97 0.10 -14.19 -17.48
C SER A 97 -1.15 -14.87 -18.05
N LEU A 98 -2.35 -14.29 -17.86
CA LEU A 98 -3.63 -14.84 -18.30
C LEU A 98 -4.25 -14.04 -19.46
N LEU A 99 -4.03 -12.74 -19.49
CA LEU A 99 -4.72 -11.81 -20.38
C LEU A 99 -3.75 -10.94 -21.20
N GLY A 100 -2.43 -11.09 -21.06
CA GLY A 100 -1.44 -10.20 -21.69
C GLY A 100 -1.59 -10.05 -23.20
N GLU A 101 -1.83 -11.16 -23.89
CA GLU A 101 -2.00 -11.22 -25.35
C GLU A 101 -3.42 -10.79 -25.81
N VAL A 102 -4.33 -10.52 -24.86
CA VAL A 102 -5.69 -10.12 -25.19
C VAL A 102 -5.71 -8.66 -25.60
N ARG A 103 -6.27 -8.38 -26.75
CA ARG A 103 -6.48 -7.01 -27.25
C ARG A 103 -7.52 -6.28 -26.40
N LEU A 104 -7.34 -4.98 -26.23
CA LEU A 104 -8.23 -4.14 -25.40
C LEU A 104 -9.69 -4.16 -25.89
N ASP A 105 -9.93 -4.21 -27.21
CA ASP A 105 -11.27 -4.28 -27.81
C ASP A 105 -11.97 -5.64 -27.55
N LYS A 106 -11.22 -6.67 -27.16
CA LYS A 106 -11.72 -8.02 -26.83
C LYS A 106 -11.80 -8.28 -25.33
N LEU A 107 -11.52 -7.27 -24.52
CA LEU A 107 -11.56 -7.38 -23.05
C LEU A 107 -12.99 -7.13 -22.55
N ASP A 108 -13.86 -8.09 -22.74
CA ASP A 108 -15.26 -8.06 -22.36
C ASP A 108 -15.52 -8.55 -20.91
N ALA A 109 -16.75 -8.32 -20.42
CA ALA A 109 -17.13 -8.72 -19.06
C ALA A 109 -17.05 -10.24 -18.85
N LYS A 110 -17.36 -11.06 -19.86
CA LYS A 110 -17.30 -12.53 -19.77
C LYS A 110 -15.87 -13.02 -19.55
N ARG A 111 -14.92 -12.48 -20.30
CA ARG A 111 -13.50 -12.81 -20.17
C ARG A 111 -12.93 -12.35 -18.84
N LEU A 112 -13.30 -11.16 -18.38
CA LEU A 112 -12.90 -10.63 -17.07
C LEU A 112 -13.52 -11.41 -15.91
N GLN A 113 -14.77 -11.89 -16.06
CA GLN A 113 -15.36 -12.77 -15.05
C GLN A 113 -14.63 -14.11 -14.97
N LYS A 114 -14.21 -14.68 -16.10
CA LYS A 114 -13.39 -15.90 -16.13
C LYS A 114 -12.05 -15.66 -15.38
N TRP A 115 -11.35 -14.59 -15.71
CA TRP A 115 -10.14 -14.18 -14.99
C TRP A 115 -10.38 -14.04 -13.48
N LYS A 116 -11.47 -13.38 -13.09
CA LYS A 116 -11.81 -13.20 -11.67
C LYS A 116 -12.05 -14.54 -10.97
N ASN A 117 -12.69 -15.49 -11.62
CA ASN A 117 -12.90 -16.84 -11.09
C ASN A 117 -11.56 -17.57 -10.89
N GLU A 118 -10.66 -17.53 -11.89
CA GLU A 118 -9.32 -18.13 -11.80
C GLU A 118 -8.49 -17.54 -10.64
N ILE A 119 -8.59 -16.22 -10.40
CA ILE A 119 -7.94 -15.59 -9.24
C ILE A 119 -8.60 -15.99 -7.93
N SER A 120 -9.92 -16.26 -7.93
CA SER A 120 -10.65 -16.72 -6.74
C SER A 120 -10.28 -18.16 -6.33
N GLU A 121 -9.90 -19.01 -7.26
CA GLU A 121 -9.45 -20.38 -7.02
C GLU A 121 -8.02 -20.46 -6.42
N LYS A 122 -7.21 -19.38 -6.57
CA LYS A 122 -5.90 -19.34 -5.96
C LYS A 122 -6.00 -19.15 -4.45
N ASP A 123 -5.10 -19.79 -3.70
CA ASP A 123 -4.99 -19.63 -2.24
C ASP A 123 -4.44 -18.22 -1.86
N PHE A 124 -5.22 -17.20 -2.15
CA PHE A 124 -4.95 -15.82 -1.80
C PHE A 124 -5.93 -15.33 -0.73
N LYS A 125 -5.41 -14.63 0.27
CA LYS A 125 -6.25 -13.85 1.17
C LYS A 125 -7.06 -12.83 0.37
N LEU A 126 -8.29 -12.52 0.81
CA LEU A 126 -9.17 -11.53 0.17
C LEU A 126 -8.43 -10.21 -0.14
N LYS A 127 -7.66 -9.70 0.82
CA LYS A 127 -6.89 -8.46 0.65
C LYS A 127 -5.90 -8.52 -0.51
N THR A 128 -5.28 -9.68 -0.76
CA THR A 128 -4.38 -9.88 -1.89
C THR A 128 -5.15 -9.83 -3.21
N ARG A 129 -6.30 -10.51 -3.29
CA ARG A 129 -7.19 -10.46 -4.47
C ARG A 129 -7.66 -9.03 -4.74
N GLN A 130 -8.05 -8.29 -3.70
CA GLN A 130 -8.45 -6.88 -3.81
C GLN A 130 -7.31 -5.97 -4.29
N ASN A 131 -6.06 -6.23 -3.88
CA ASN A 131 -4.90 -5.49 -4.37
C ASN A 131 -4.64 -5.75 -5.86
N ILE A 132 -4.73 -7.03 -6.31
CA ILE A 132 -4.60 -7.39 -7.73
C ILE A 132 -5.66 -6.66 -8.56
N TYR A 133 -6.92 -6.69 -8.11
CA TYR A 133 -8.01 -5.97 -8.76
C TYR A 133 -7.76 -4.46 -8.81
N GLY A 134 -7.28 -3.87 -7.71
CA GLY A 134 -6.99 -2.43 -7.61
C GLY A 134 -5.91 -1.98 -8.59
N ASP A 135 -4.82 -2.75 -8.70
CA ASP A 135 -3.73 -2.47 -9.64
C ASP A 135 -4.21 -2.63 -11.10
N PHE A 136 -4.98 -3.68 -11.40
CA PHE A 136 -5.57 -3.90 -12.73
C PHE A 136 -6.57 -2.79 -13.10
N ARG A 137 -7.44 -2.41 -12.16
CA ARG A 137 -8.36 -1.29 -12.35
C ARG A 137 -7.61 0.01 -12.65
N SER A 138 -6.50 0.27 -11.97
CA SER A 138 -5.69 1.47 -12.19
C SER A 138 -5.08 1.50 -13.59
N MET A 139 -4.61 0.35 -14.09
CA MET A 139 -4.08 0.22 -15.45
C MET A 139 -5.17 0.43 -16.52
N LEU A 140 -6.36 -0.15 -16.32
CA LEU A 140 -7.48 0.07 -17.26
C LEU A 140 -8.07 1.49 -17.17
N ASN A 141 -8.03 2.14 -16.00
CA ASN A 141 -8.39 3.56 -15.89
C ASN A 141 -7.39 4.45 -16.64
N TYR A 142 -6.11 4.07 -16.69
CA TYR A 142 -5.13 4.74 -17.54
C TYR A 142 -5.51 4.59 -19.03
N ALA A 143 -5.93 3.40 -19.47
CA ALA A 143 -6.39 3.19 -20.85
C ALA A 143 -7.62 4.05 -21.20
N VAL A 144 -8.53 4.26 -20.23
CA VAL A 144 -9.67 5.20 -20.42
C VAL A 144 -9.18 6.65 -20.50
N LYS A 145 -8.24 7.05 -19.64
CA LYS A 145 -7.66 8.40 -19.64
C LYS A 145 -6.93 8.73 -20.96
N MET A 146 -6.28 7.72 -21.55
CA MET A 146 -5.58 7.84 -22.83
C MET A 146 -6.51 7.59 -24.05
N GLU A 147 -7.82 7.48 -23.80
CA GLU A 147 -8.87 7.26 -24.82
C GLU A 147 -8.70 5.95 -25.63
N TYR A 148 -7.92 4.98 -25.15
CA TYR A 148 -7.76 3.67 -25.79
C TYR A 148 -9.02 2.81 -25.67
N ILE A 149 -9.80 2.99 -24.60
CA ILE A 149 -11.11 2.36 -24.39
C ILE A 149 -12.10 3.39 -23.84
N PRO A 150 -13.40 3.32 -24.22
CA PRO A 150 -14.39 4.31 -23.79
C PRO A 150 -14.78 4.21 -22.31
N LYS A 151 -14.64 3.04 -21.71
CA LYS A 151 -14.94 2.76 -20.31
C LYS A 151 -14.12 1.58 -19.80
N ASN A 152 -13.90 1.55 -18.49
CA ASN A 152 -13.19 0.44 -17.86
C ASN A 152 -14.11 -0.80 -17.73
N PRO A 153 -13.87 -1.89 -18.47
CA PRO A 153 -14.76 -3.05 -18.47
C PRO A 153 -14.66 -3.85 -17.14
N LEU A 154 -13.59 -3.69 -16.37
CA LEU A 154 -13.40 -4.37 -15.09
C LEU A 154 -14.43 -3.94 -14.03
N LEU A 155 -14.97 -2.72 -14.16
CA LEU A 155 -15.99 -2.23 -13.25
C LEU A 155 -17.29 -3.03 -13.31
N THR A 156 -17.59 -3.66 -14.44
CA THR A 156 -18.79 -4.51 -14.63
C THR A 156 -18.74 -5.77 -13.77
N VAL A 157 -17.55 -6.37 -13.59
CA VAL A 157 -17.39 -7.59 -12.77
C VAL A 157 -17.17 -7.29 -11.28
N GLY A 158 -16.87 -6.04 -10.95
CA GLY A 158 -16.70 -5.58 -9.56
C GLY A 158 -15.53 -6.22 -8.82
N ASN A 159 -15.20 -5.69 -7.63
CA ASN A 159 -14.10 -6.17 -6.79
C ASN A 159 -14.43 -7.53 -6.14
N PHE A 160 -13.41 -8.18 -5.60
CA PHE A 160 -13.58 -9.37 -4.77
C PHE A 160 -14.25 -9.01 -3.45
N LYS A 161 -15.23 -9.83 -3.06
CA LYS A 161 -15.95 -9.72 -1.78
C LYS A 161 -15.96 -11.10 -1.14
N ASP A 162 -15.86 -11.17 0.17
CA ASP A 162 -16.21 -12.36 0.91
C ASP A 162 -17.73 -12.44 1.01
N SER A 163 -18.31 -13.48 0.46
CA SER A 163 -19.75 -13.63 0.37
C SER A 163 -20.38 -14.24 1.63
N TYR A 164 -19.60 -14.74 2.60
CA TYR A 164 -20.12 -15.60 3.67
C TYR A 164 -19.51 -15.43 5.06
N ASP A 165 -18.69 -14.42 5.32
CA ASP A 165 -18.04 -14.37 6.64
C ASP A 165 -18.36 -13.09 7.43
N PHE A 166 -19.57 -13.11 8.04
CA PHE A 166 -19.92 -12.20 9.14
C PHE A 166 -19.17 -12.58 10.45
N THR A 167 -18.43 -13.68 10.45
CA THR A 167 -17.81 -14.29 11.63
C THR A 167 -16.28 -14.36 11.56
N THR A 168 -15.61 -13.80 10.54
CA THR A 168 -14.15 -13.69 10.62
C THR A 168 -13.81 -12.84 11.83
N PRO A 169 -13.22 -13.44 12.88
CA PRO A 169 -12.69 -12.65 13.98
C PRO A 169 -11.72 -11.64 13.36
N GLN A 170 -11.89 -10.35 13.68
CA GLN A 170 -10.87 -9.38 13.34
C GLN A 170 -9.52 -9.99 13.71
N ASP A 171 -8.57 -10.05 12.77
CA ASP A 171 -7.23 -10.61 13.03
C ASP A 171 -6.78 -10.05 14.38
N LYS A 172 -6.73 -10.90 15.42
CA LYS A 172 -6.33 -10.46 16.76
C LYS A 172 -4.97 -9.80 16.64
N LEU A 173 -4.84 -8.61 17.19
CA LEU A 173 -3.56 -7.93 17.26
C LEU A 173 -2.57 -8.83 17.99
N HIS A 174 -1.50 -9.21 17.32
CA HIS A 174 -0.39 -9.92 17.93
C HIS A 174 0.61 -8.88 18.45
N TYR A 175 0.84 -8.86 19.75
CA TYR A 175 1.80 -7.96 20.38
C TYR A 175 2.33 -8.58 21.66
N TYR A 176 3.51 -8.13 22.10
CA TYR A 176 4.06 -8.50 23.40
C TYR A 176 3.62 -7.52 24.48
N THR A 177 3.25 -8.05 25.64
CA THR A 177 3.13 -7.26 26.86
C THR A 177 4.51 -6.81 27.32
N PRO A 178 4.63 -5.85 28.28
CA PRO A 178 5.91 -5.47 28.87
C PRO A 178 6.70 -6.66 29.40
N GLU A 179 6.05 -7.58 30.11
CA GLU A 179 6.68 -8.77 30.70
C GLU A 179 7.19 -9.73 29.61
N GLN A 180 6.42 -9.93 28.55
CA GLN A 180 6.85 -10.73 27.40
C GLN A 180 8.01 -10.10 26.68
N TYR A 181 7.97 -8.77 26.47
CA TYR A 181 9.09 -8.05 25.87
C TYR A 181 10.36 -8.15 26.72
N LEU A 182 10.28 -8.02 28.05
CA LEU A 182 11.45 -8.17 28.95
C LEU A 182 12.08 -9.56 28.82
N LYS A 183 11.27 -10.63 28.74
CA LYS A 183 11.78 -12.00 28.47
C LYS A 183 12.50 -12.09 27.12
N PHE A 184 11.87 -11.54 26.05
CA PHE A 184 12.47 -11.49 24.72
C PHE A 184 13.78 -10.69 24.72
N SER A 185 13.77 -9.53 25.37
CA SER A 185 14.90 -8.60 25.44
C SER A 185 16.10 -9.20 26.21
N ALA A 186 15.85 -9.93 27.30
CA ALA A 186 16.91 -10.63 28.08
C ALA A 186 17.60 -11.67 27.18
N VAL A 187 16.84 -12.52 26.48
CA VAL A 187 17.40 -13.51 25.53
C VAL A 187 18.21 -12.84 24.43
N ALA A 188 17.68 -11.74 23.85
CA ALA A 188 18.37 -11.01 22.80
C ALA A 188 19.70 -10.42 23.27
N ARG A 189 19.72 -9.85 24.49
CA ARG A 189 20.94 -9.31 25.14
C ARG A 189 21.96 -10.40 25.46
N ASP A 190 21.51 -11.49 26.07
CA ASP A 190 22.39 -12.59 26.48
C ASP A 190 22.97 -13.35 25.26
N SER A 191 22.30 -13.32 24.13
CA SER A 191 22.79 -13.90 22.89
C SER A 191 23.80 -13.01 22.15
N ALA A 192 23.93 -11.73 22.53
CA ALA A 192 24.76 -10.75 21.82
C ALA A 192 26.24 -10.84 22.25
N ARG A 193 27.05 -11.61 21.49
CA ARG A 193 28.49 -11.82 21.72
C ARG A 193 29.40 -10.90 20.90
N SER A 194 28.87 -10.24 19.90
CA SER A 194 29.59 -9.35 18.96
C SER A 194 28.86 -8.02 18.79
N VAL A 195 29.55 -7.01 18.26
CA VAL A 195 28.96 -5.71 17.93
C VAL A 195 27.76 -5.86 16.98
N LYS A 196 27.88 -6.76 16.01
CA LYS A 196 26.78 -7.05 15.09
C LYS A 196 25.56 -7.65 15.78
N GLU A 197 25.75 -8.53 16.73
CA GLU A 197 24.66 -9.14 17.50
C GLU A 197 24.02 -8.13 18.44
N TRP A 198 24.82 -7.24 19.05
CA TRP A 198 24.31 -6.07 19.76
C TRP A 198 23.44 -5.17 18.87
N GLY A 199 23.77 -5.04 17.59
CA GLY A 199 22.94 -4.32 16.63
C GLY A 199 21.53 -4.91 16.49
N TYR A 200 21.36 -6.24 16.53
CA TYR A 200 20.02 -6.85 16.55
C TYR A 200 19.28 -6.59 17.86
N PHE A 201 19.96 -6.68 19.00
CA PHE A 201 19.37 -6.35 20.28
C PHE A 201 18.89 -4.89 20.32
N ALA A 202 19.75 -3.95 19.93
CA ALA A 202 19.39 -2.53 19.80
C ALA A 202 18.22 -2.31 18.83
N PHE A 203 18.18 -3.05 17.73
CA PHE A 203 17.08 -2.97 16.75
C PHE A 203 15.72 -3.28 17.40
N PHE A 204 15.61 -4.38 18.15
CA PHE A 204 14.35 -4.76 18.80
C PHE A 204 14.00 -3.83 19.96
N ALA A 205 15.01 -3.32 20.68
CA ALA A 205 14.80 -2.30 21.71
C ALA A 205 14.22 -1.01 21.11
N ILE A 206 14.80 -0.49 20.05
CA ILE A 206 14.26 0.68 19.34
C ILE A 206 12.83 0.38 18.86
N ALA A 207 12.58 -0.79 18.25
CA ALA A 207 11.27 -1.16 17.74
C ALA A 207 10.19 -1.11 18.83
N PHE A 208 10.48 -1.65 20.03
CA PHE A 208 9.54 -1.67 21.14
C PHE A 208 9.36 -0.30 21.79
N TYR A 209 10.45 0.37 22.16
CA TYR A 209 10.38 1.62 22.92
C TYR A 209 9.96 2.84 22.10
N THR A 210 10.07 2.79 20.77
CA THR A 210 9.72 3.94 19.91
C THR A 210 8.56 3.68 18.95
N GLY A 211 8.24 2.42 18.67
CA GLY A 211 7.28 2.04 17.64
C GLY A 211 7.71 2.42 16.22
N ALA A 212 8.99 2.71 15.99
CA ALA A 212 9.51 3.06 14.66
C ALA A 212 9.35 1.89 13.68
N ARG A 213 9.19 2.21 12.39
CA ARG A 213 9.07 1.18 11.33
C ARG A 213 10.43 0.53 11.07
N LYS A 214 10.43 -0.75 10.69
CA LYS A 214 11.67 -1.51 10.38
C LYS A 214 12.65 -0.75 9.49
N GLY A 215 12.17 -0.15 8.42
CA GLY A 215 13.01 0.62 7.50
C GLY A 215 13.55 1.91 8.10
N GLU A 216 12.81 2.55 9.01
CA GLU A 216 13.25 3.74 9.75
C GLU A 216 14.36 3.38 10.72
N ILE A 217 14.21 2.29 11.49
CA ILE A 217 15.23 1.79 12.42
C ILE A 217 16.53 1.41 11.67
N ASN A 218 16.39 0.72 10.56
CA ASN A 218 17.54 0.31 9.73
C ASN A 218 18.25 1.50 9.06
N ALA A 219 17.55 2.62 8.88
CA ALA A 219 18.12 3.84 8.31
C ALA A 219 18.75 4.77 9.36
N LEU A 220 18.46 4.56 10.65
CA LEU A 220 18.87 5.42 11.73
C LEU A 220 20.39 5.46 11.90
N LYS A 221 20.96 6.66 11.92
CA LYS A 221 22.39 6.91 12.18
C LYS A 221 22.59 7.46 13.57
N TRP A 222 23.82 7.41 14.09
CA TRP A 222 24.15 8.02 15.40
C TRP A 222 23.95 9.53 15.37
N SER A 223 24.20 10.18 14.23
CA SER A 223 23.94 11.62 14.02
C SER A 223 22.45 11.99 14.08
N ASP A 224 21.53 11.01 14.06
CA ASP A 224 20.10 11.26 14.25
C ASP A 224 19.68 11.20 15.73
N ILE A 225 20.60 11.02 16.67
CA ILE A 225 20.32 10.95 18.11
C ILE A 225 21.04 12.10 18.80
N GLU A 226 20.25 13.08 19.28
CA GLU A 226 20.72 14.26 20.00
C GLU A 226 20.17 14.25 21.43
N GLY A 227 21.06 14.08 22.43
CA GLY A 227 20.64 13.95 23.83
C GLY A 227 19.63 12.81 23.97
N THR A 228 18.43 13.13 24.45
CA THR A 228 17.33 12.16 24.63
C THR A 228 16.36 12.13 23.45
N THR A 229 16.70 12.75 22.32
CA THR A 229 15.80 12.84 21.17
C THR A 229 16.34 12.04 19.99
N MET A 230 15.47 11.22 19.39
CA MET A 230 15.72 10.45 18.18
C MET A 230 14.95 11.07 17.01
N HIS A 231 15.67 11.44 15.97
CA HIS A 231 15.14 12.08 14.76
C HIS A 231 14.88 11.04 13.66
N ILE A 232 13.63 10.80 13.30
CA ILE A 232 13.29 9.92 12.18
C ILE A 232 13.23 10.75 10.90
N ARG A 233 14.25 10.60 10.03
CA ARG A 233 14.45 11.42 8.82
C ARG A 233 14.50 10.62 7.54
N ARG A 234 14.71 9.30 7.58
CA ARG A 234 14.90 8.42 6.42
C ARG A 234 14.37 7.02 6.65
N SER A 235 14.29 6.23 5.58
CA SER A 235 13.89 4.83 5.63
C SER A 235 14.67 4.04 4.59
N VAL A 236 14.93 2.77 4.87
CA VAL A 236 15.62 1.83 3.97
C VAL A 236 14.64 0.79 3.43
N ALA A 237 14.72 0.52 2.12
CA ALA A 237 14.04 -0.57 1.45
C ALA A 237 15.07 -1.53 0.85
N GLN A 238 14.88 -2.85 1.06
CA GLN A 238 15.81 -3.91 0.64
C GLN A 238 15.22 -4.87 -0.40
N LYS A 239 13.97 -4.68 -0.83
CA LYS A 239 13.26 -5.62 -1.72
C LYS A 239 12.92 -4.97 -3.07
N ILE A 240 13.88 -4.30 -3.68
CA ILE A 240 13.72 -3.73 -5.02
C ILE A 240 14.53 -4.57 -5.98
N LYS A 241 13.90 -5.07 -7.05
CA LYS A 241 14.57 -5.88 -8.06
C LYS A 241 15.76 -5.13 -8.67
N GLY A 242 16.93 -5.75 -8.66
CA GLY A 242 18.15 -5.16 -9.22
C GLY A 242 18.86 -4.12 -8.35
N LYS A 243 18.35 -3.86 -7.13
CA LYS A 243 18.99 -2.96 -6.14
C LYS A 243 19.13 -3.66 -4.81
N ASP A 244 20.29 -3.55 -4.19
CA ASP A 244 20.56 -4.19 -2.92
C ASP A 244 19.88 -3.45 -1.76
N ILE A 245 20.15 -2.15 -1.65
CA ILE A 245 19.59 -1.29 -0.58
C ILE A 245 19.27 0.07 -1.20
N VAL A 246 18.06 0.58 -0.92
CA VAL A 246 17.65 1.92 -1.33
C VAL A 246 17.24 2.71 -0.11
N GLU A 247 17.97 3.79 0.18
CA GLU A 247 17.59 4.77 1.17
C GLU A 247 16.62 5.77 0.53
N THR A 248 15.50 6.00 1.19
CA THR A 248 14.45 6.91 0.70
C THR A 248 14.02 7.86 1.82
N PRO A 249 13.56 9.07 1.48
CA PRO A 249 12.89 9.91 2.46
C PRO A 249 11.65 9.19 3.02
N PRO A 250 11.18 9.52 4.21
CA PRO A 250 9.97 8.99 4.78
C PRO A 250 8.77 9.14 3.84
N LYS A 251 7.77 8.24 3.96
CA LYS A 251 6.65 8.14 3.01
C LYS A 251 5.78 9.41 2.95
N ASN A 252 5.58 10.06 4.09
CA ASN A 252 4.71 11.23 4.26
C ASN A 252 5.40 12.27 5.14
N LYS A 253 4.96 13.52 5.11
CA LYS A 253 5.45 14.59 6.01
C LYS A 253 5.33 14.20 7.49
N SER A 254 4.24 13.56 7.90
CA SER A 254 4.02 13.06 9.27
C SER A 254 5.00 11.96 9.71
N SER A 255 5.71 11.34 8.78
CA SER A 255 6.74 10.35 9.10
C SER A 255 8.07 10.99 9.53
N TYR A 256 8.28 12.27 9.21
CA TYR A 256 9.35 13.09 9.82
C TYR A 256 8.90 13.44 11.22
N ARG A 257 9.60 12.93 12.23
CA ARG A 257 9.22 13.16 13.62
C ARG A 257 10.40 13.01 14.56
N ASP A 258 10.25 13.59 15.70
CA ASP A 258 11.18 13.51 16.81
C ASP A 258 10.53 12.69 17.93
N ILE A 259 11.27 11.73 18.46
CA ILE A 259 10.80 10.80 19.50
C ILE A 259 11.72 10.95 20.70
N VAL A 260 11.15 11.34 21.84
CA VAL A 260 11.90 11.32 23.11
C VAL A 260 12.15 9.86 23.51
N ILE A 261 13.41 9.53 23.78
CA ILE A 261 13.89 8.20 24.12
C ILE A 261 13.78 7.99 25.62
N PRO A 262 13.14 6.91 26.10
CA PRO A 262 13.09 6.60 27.52
C PRO A 262 14.46 6.07 28.05
N GLN A 263 14.73 6.29 29.32
CA GLN A 263 16.01 5.95 29.94
C GLN A 263 16.47 4.50 29.67
N PRO A 264 15.62 3.45 29.75
CA PRO A 264 16.06 2.09 29.45
C PRO A 264 16.61 1.93 28.03
N LEU A 265 16.02 2.63 27.02
CA LEU A 265 16.56 2.60 25.68
C LEU A 265 17.87 3.39 25.58
N MET A 266 17.97 4.55 26.23
CA MET A 266 19.22 5.34 26.28
C MET A 266 20.39 4.49 26.74
N THR A 267 20.25 3.79 27.87
CA THR A 267 21.31 2.91 28.41
C THR A 267 21.75 1.85 27.38
N ILE A 268 20.79 1.21 26.69
CA ILE A 268 21.10 0.22 25.65
C ILE A 268 21.88 0.86 24.49
N LEU A 269 21.47 2.05 24.07
CA LEU A 269 22.10 2.76 22.94
C LEU A 269 23.50 3.26 23.30
N GLU A 270 23.71 3.76 24.52
CA GLU A 270 25.04 4.19 25.04
C GLU A 270 26.03 3.02 25.10
N GLU A 271 25.61 1.87 25.65
CA GLU A 271 26.40 0.66 25.66
C GLU A 271 26.73 0.19 24.23
N HIS A 272 25.76 0.25 23.30
CA HIS A 272 25.99 -0.15 21.95
C HIS A 272 26.90 0.81 21.19
N LYS A 273 26.73 2.13 21.38
CA LYS A 273 27.60 3.15 20.79
C LYS A 273 29.05 2.98 21.24
N ALA A 274 29.27 2.69 22.53
CA ALA A 274 30.62 2.44 23.08
C ALA A 274 31.28 1.24 22.36
N ARG A 275 30.52 0.16 22.10
CA ARG A 275 31.04 -1.01 21.34
C ARG A 275 31.35 -0.67 19.89
N GLN A 276 30.53 0.12 19.22
CA GLN A 276 30.80 0.54 17.86
C GLN A 276 31.96 1.52 17.75
N LYS A 277 32.14 2.41 18.74
CA LYS A 277 33.29 3.33 18.82
C LYS A 277 34.63 2.61 18.91
N ALA A 278 34.66 1.40 19.46
CA ALA A 278 35.85 0.57 19.50
C ALA A 278 36.20 -0.06 18.12
N MET A 279 35.32 0.03 17.10
CA MET A 279 35.59 -0.47 15.76
C MET A 279 36.43 0.53 14.97
N PRO A 280 37.39 0.07 14.13
CA PRO A 280 38.13 0.94 13.23
C PRO A 280 37.18 1.70 12.30
N GLY A 281 37.45 3.01 12.12
CA GLY A 281 36.70 3.85 11.18
C GLY A 281 35.30 4.28 11.65
N PHE A 282 34.99 4.14 12.95
CA PHE A 282 33.72 4.64 13.48
C PHE A 282 33.51 6.12 13.16
N SER A 283 32.27 6.45 12.77
CA SER A 283 31.80 7.82 12.63
C SER A 283 30.34 7.93 13.09
N GLU A 284 29.88 9.14 13.37
CA GLU A 284 28.46 9.39 13.71
C GLU A 284 27.50 9.10 12.55
N ASP A 285 28.03 8.92 11.33
CA ASP A 285 27.27 8.48 10.17
C ASP A 285 27.04 6.96 10.11
N TYR A 286 27.64 6.19 11.03
CA TYR A 286 27.33 4.78 11.14
C TYR A 286 25.88 4.58 11.52
N ARG A 287 25.28 3.53 10.93
CA ARG A 287 23.92 3.13 11.31
C ARG A 287 23.93 2.55 12.72
N VAL A 288 22.97 2.98 13.53
CA VAL A 288 22.84 2.54 14.90
C VAL A 288 22.85 1.02 15.02
N CYS A 289 22.06 0.31 14.20
CA CYS A 289 21.92 -1.13 14.31
C CYS A 289 22.95 -1.93 13.48
N GLY A 290 23.42 -1.38 12.36
CA GLY A 290 24.22 -2.14 11.38
C GLY A 290 25.67 -1.68 11.21
N GLY A 291 26.04 -0.50 11.72
CA GLY A 291 27.34 0.11 11.47
C GLY A 291 27.41 0.75 10.05
N ILE A 292 28.39 0.36 9.23
CA ILE A 292 28.54 0.88 7.86
C ILE A 292 27.32 0.49 7.01
N GLU A 293 26.90 -0.78 7.08
CA GLU A 293 25.76 -1.31 6.34
C GLU A 293 24.53 -1.46 7.24
N CYS A 294 23.34 -1.47 6.66
CA CYS A 294 22.13 -1.81 7.41
C CYS A 294 21.99 -3.32 7.62
N LEU A 295 21.28 -3.72 8.67
CA LEU A 295 20.95 -5.12 8.90
C LEU A 295 20.07 -5.67 7.79
N ARG A 296 20.35 -6.88 7.31
CA ARG A 296 19.54 -7.57 6.30
C ARG A 296 18.17 -7.98 6.88
N ASP A 297 17.11 -7.71 6.13
CA ASP A 297 15.73 -8.04 6.52
C ASP A 297 15.54 -9.50 6.93
N THR A 298 16.16 -10.43 6.15
CA THR A 298 16.11 -11.86 6.45
C THR A 298 16.83 -12.22 7.74
N SER A 299 17.95 -11.56 8.04
CA SER A 299 18.70 -11.78 9.28
C SER A 299 17.94 -11.27 10.50
N ILE A 300 17.30 -10.09 10.41
CA ILE A 300 16.45 -9.56 11.48
C ILE A 300 15.29 -10.54 11.74
N GLU A 301 14.63 -11.03 10.70
CA GLU A 301 13.53 -11.99 10.84
C GLU A 301 13.98 -13.31 11.48
N ASN A 302 15.13 -13.84 11.07
CA ASN A 302 15.69 -15.07 11.64
C ASN A 302 16.06 -14.89 13.12
N LYS A 303 16.65 -13.74 13.49
CA LYS A 303 16.95 -13.42 14.89
C LYS A 303 15.68 -13.25 15.72
N ASN A 304 14.64 -12.60 15.17
CA ASN A 304 13.33 -12.50 15.81
C ASN A 304 12.75 -13.87 16.17
N LYS A 305 12.72 -14.81 15.20
CA LYS A 305 12.25 -16.18 15.42
C LYS A 305 13.08 -16.93 16.47
N ALA A 306 14.41 -16.80 16.41
CA ALA A 306 15.32 -17.44 17.34
C ALA A 306 15.13 -16.92 18.78
N PHE A 307 15.04 -15.61 18.95
CA PHE A 307 14.84 -14.99 20.27
C PHE A 307 13.48 -15.32 20.86
N ALA A 308 12.40 -15.25 20.05
CA ALA A 308 11.06 -15.64 20.49
C ALA A 308 11.02 -17.10 20.96
N LYS A 309 11.61 -18.02 20.17
CA LYS A 309 11.69 -19.44 20.52
C LYS A 309 12.46 -19.67 21.82
N ALA A 310 13.64 -19.04 21.97
CA ALA A 310 14.48 -19.18 23.16
C ALA A 310 13.84 -18.56 24.42
N ALA A 311 13.02 -17.50 24.26
CA ALA A 311 12.26 -16.88 25.33
C ALA A 311 10.96 -17.64 25.69
N GLY A 312 10.62 -18.73 24.97
CA GLY A 312 9.36 -19.47 25.16
C GLY A 312 8.12 -18.63 24.78
N LEU A 313 8.25 -17.70 23.84
CA LEU A 313 7.20 -16.78 23.44
C LEU A 313 6.63 -17.12 22.03
N PRO A 314 5.37 -16.81 21.76
CA PRO A 314 4.85 -16.88 20.41
C PRO A 314 5.62 -15.92 19.49
N HIS A 315 5.94 -16.36 18.28
CA HIS A 315 6.57 -15.48 17.30
C HIS A 315 5.58 -14.39 16.83
N ILE A 316 5.99 -13.13 16.95
CA ILE A 316 5.27 -11.98 16.36
C ILE A 316 6.10 -11.39 15.21
N ARG A 317 5.45 -10.74 14.24
CA ARG A 317 6.16 -10.08 13.13
C ARG A 317 6.95 -8.88 13.64
N ILE A 318 7.99 -8.48 12.94
CA ILE A 318 8.76 -7.27 13.30
C ILE A 318 7.86 -6.02 13.42
N HIS A 319 6.82 -5.93 12.57
CA HIS A 319 5.86 -4.81 12.65
C HIS A 319 5.01 -4.85 13.93
N ASP A 320 4.83 -6.01 14.52
CA ASP A 320 4.01 -6.19 15.71
C ASP A 320 4.70 -5.66 17.00
N PHE A 321 6.02 -5.40 16.97
CA PHE A 321 6.68 -4.62 18.04
C PHE A 321 6.15 -3.17 18.10
N ARG A 322 5.80 -2.61 16.95
CA ARG A 322 5.11 -1.32 16.89
C ARG A 322 3.68 -1.43 17.41
N HIS A 323 2.99 -2.54 17.20
CA HIS A 323 1.72 -2.82 17.86
C HIS A 323 1.90 -2.95 19.37
N SER A 324 2.97 -3.60 19.84
CA SER A 324 3.29 -3.70 21.27
C SER A 324 3.47 -2.32 21.90
N HIS A 325 4.25 -1.44 21.27
CA HIS A 325 4.43 -0.05 21.71
C HIS A 325 3.09 0.71 21.79
N ALA A 326 2.29 0.65 20.76
CA ALA A 326 1.03 1.38 20.73
C ALA A 326 0.02 0.80 21.73
N SER A 327 -0.08 -0.53 21.83
CA SER A 327 -1.00 -1.20 22.77
C SER A 327 -0.66 -0.86 24.23
N LEU A 328 0.63 -0.83 24.58
CA LEU A 328 1.07 -0.40 25.90
C LEU A 328 0.57 1.01 26.22
N LEU A 329 0.82 1.97 25.31
CA LEU A 329 0.43 3.36 25.54
C LEU A 329 -1.09 3.56 25.57
N CYS A 330 -1.84 2.78 24.78
CA CYS A 330 -3.31 2.80 24.80
C CYS A 330 -3.86 2.26 26.12
N ASN A 331 -3.32 1.14 26.62
CA ASN A 331 -3.72 0.55 27.90
C ASN A 331 -3.46 1.50 29.09
N GLU A 332 -2.40 2.32 28.99
CA GLU A 332 -2.07 3.37 29.98
C GLU A 332 -2.88 4.66 29.78
N GLY A 333 -3.84 4.69 28.84
CA GLY A 333 -4.72 5.84 28.63
C GLY A 333 -4.06 7.04 27.96
N ILE A 334 -2.87 6.89 27.35
CA ILE A 334 -2.20 8.00 26.66
C ILE A 334 -3.05 8.49 25.50
N ASN A 335 -3.16 9.81 25.35
CA ASN A 335 -3.96 10.42 24.28
C ASN A 335 -3.61 9.85 22.89
N ILE A 336 -4.64 9.45 22.16
CA ILE A 336 -4.51 8.81 20.84
C ILE A 336 -3.76 9.68 19.82
N GLN A 337 -3.87 11.02 19.93
CA GLN A 337 -3.16 11.96 19.05
C GLN A 337 -1.64 11.86 19.28
N GLU A 338 -1.22 11.75 20.56
CA GLU A 338 0.19 11.60 20.91
C GLU A 338 0.73 10.25 20.42
N ILE A 339 -0.04 9.19 20.57
CA ILE A 339 0.32 7.86 20.01
C ILE A 339 0.46 7.94 18.50
N ALA A 340 -0.51 8.55 17.80
CA ALA A 340 -0.46 8.74 16.34
C ALA A 340 0.77 9.56 15.90
N ARG A 341 1.11 10.62 16.64
CA ARG A 341 2.29 11.46 16.43
C ARG A 341 3.58 10.65 16.57
N ARG A 342 3.75 9.92 17.68
CA ARG A 342 4.93 9.06 17.94
C ARG A 342 5.09 8.01 16.85
N LEU A 343 3.99 7.40 16.42
CA LEU A 343 3.98 6.42 15.34
C LEU A 343 4.21 7.04 13.94
N GLY A 344 3.99 8.34 13.75
CA GLY A 344 4.05 9.00 12.46
C GLY A 344 2.93 8.54 11.52
N HIS A 345 1.69 8.46 12.03
CA HIS A 345 0.49 8.24 11.23
C HIS A 345 0.02 9.58 10.65
N SER A 346 -0.31 9.59 9.37
CA SER A 346 -0.81 10.80 8.69
C SER A 346 -2.25 11.15 9.05
N LYS A 347 -2.99 10.17 9.58
CA LYS A 347 -4.39 10.30 10.00
C LYS A 347 -4.57 9.58 11.33
N ILE A 348 -5.25 10.24 12.27
CA ILE A 348 -5.52 9.68 13.61
C ILE A 348 -6.39 8.44 13.51
N GLU A 349 -7.30 8.39 12.53
CA GLU A 349 -8.20 7.25 12.29
C GLU A 349 -7.43 5.94 12.08
N MET A 350 -6.21 5.98 11.58
CA MET A 350 -5.36 4.78 11.45
C MET A 350 -5.02 4.18 12.81
N THR A 351 -4.75 5.04 13.81
CA THR A 351 -4.47 4.62 15.19
C THR A 351 -5.75 4.21 15.89
N TRP A 352 -6.80 5.02 15.76
CA TRP A 352 -8.10 4.78 16.37
C TRP A 352 -8.69 3.44 15.95
N ASN A 353 -8.82 3.18 14.66
CA ASN A 353 -9.39 1.94 14.14
C ASN A 353 -8.62 0.68 14.54
N THR A 354 -7.32 0.84 14.87
CA THR A 354 -6.47 -0.30 15.26
C THR A 354 -6.47 -0.54 16.75
N TYR A 355 -6.50 0.51 17.58
CA TYR A 355 -6.19 0.40 19.01
C TYR A 355 -7.28 0.93 19.96
N SER A 356 -8.38 1.53 19.47
CA SER A 356 -9.41 2.13 20.33
C SER A 356 -10.00 1.14 21.34
N HIS A 357 -10.11 -0.12 20.97
CA HIS A 357 -10.65 -1.20 21.82
C HIS A 357 -9.74 -1.56 23.00
N LEU A 358 -8.48 -1.08 23.03
CA LEU A 358 -7.53 -1.31 24.11
C LEU A 358 -7.55 -0.23 25.19
N TYR A 359 -8.28 0.88 24.95
CA TYR A 359 -8.39 1.94 25.95
C TYR A 359 -9.20 1.46 27.16
N PRO A 360 -8.77 1.78 28.37
CA PRO A 360 -9.58 1.50 29.55
C PRO A 360 -10.92 2.24 29.48
N ARG A 361 -11.96 1.61 30.02
CA ARG A 361 -13.27 2.27 30.15
C ARG A 361 -13.18 3.28 31.29
N GLU A 362 -13.46 4.54 30.99
CA GLU A 362 -13.37 5.64 31.95
C GLU A 362 -14.76 6.13 32.42
N GLU A 363 -15.79 5.29 32.33
CA GLU A 363 -17.15 5.67 32.66
C GLU A 363 -17.31 6.15 34.12
N GLU A 364 -16.69 5.42 35.06
CA GLU A 364 -16.70 5.81 36.48
C GLU A 364 -16.01 7.15 36.71
N ARG A 365 -14.88 7.39 36.06
CA ARG A 365 -14.16 8.66 36.11
C ARG A 365 -14.98 9.81 35.53
N ALA A 366 -15.66 9.57 34.43
CA ALA A 366 -16.56 10.55 33.83
C ALA A 366 -17.71 10.92 34.77
N VAL A 367 -18.33 9.93 35.41
CA VAL A 367 -19.36 10.15 36.42
C VAL A 367 -18.82 10.93 37.62
N GLN A 368 -17.62 10.60 38.13
CA GLN A 368 -17.01 11.34 39.23
C GLN A 368 -16.77 12.81 38.90
N ILE A 369 -16.31 13.12 37.67
CA ILE A 369 -16.10 14.49 37.19
C ILE A 369 -17.45 15.23 37.13
N LEU A 370 -18.49 14.61 36.57
CA LEU A 370 -19.82 15.21 36.45
C LEU A 370 -20.45 15.46 37.81
N ASN A 371 -20.23 14.60 38.82
CA ASN A 371 -20.71 14.78 40.18
C ASN A 371 -20.07 15.96 40.91
N GLN A 372 -18.94 16.50 40.43
CA GLN A 372 -18.28 17.67 41.00
C GLN A 372 -18.92 18.99 40.51
N ILE A 373 -19.76 18.95 39.48
CA ILE A 373 -20.51 20.13 39.01
C ILE A 373 -21.72 20.31 39.93
N LYS A 374 -21.66 21.34 40.76
CA LYS A 374 -22.77 21.73 41.68
C LYS A 374 -23.65 22.81 41.07
#